data_ebeadf9e738783babe50e694d0b74aaa
#
_entry.id   ebeadf9e738783babe50e694d0b74aaa
#
_cell.length_a   1.000
_cell.length_b   1.000
_cell.length_c   1.000
_cell.angle_alpha   90.00
_cell.angle_beta   90.00
_cell.angle_gamma   90.00
#
_symmetry.space_group_name_H-M   'P 1'
#
loop_
_entity.id
_entity.type
_entity.pdbx_description
1 polymer ?
#
loop_
_entity_poly.entity_id
_entity_poly.type
_entity_poly.pdbx_seq_one_letter_code
_entity_poly.pdbx_strand_id
1 'polypeptide(L)'
;MPSALVFDAYGTLFDVHSVQSRCDSLWPGKGAQLSQLWRAKQLEYTWLRSLMRHYAPFSQVTRHALEFACMSLALSLDELKIETLLHEYLRLALYPEVLAAMKNLKARRAILTNGSPDMIDPLVAQSGLTFDAVLSVDTLKVYKPAPEVYQLAVDALKMPKEKIAFVSSNCWDALGAKSFGFEVYWINRGGAPVDHLGFQPDHIVKSLDEILL
;
A
#
# COMPACT_ATOMS: atom_id res chain seq x y z
N MET A 1 -14.17 -19.78 -7.40
CA MET A 1 -12.94 -19.05 -7.75
C MET A 1 -13.27 -17.59 -7.97
N PRO A 2 -12.46 -16.65 -7.50
CA PRO A 2 -12.65 -15.24 -7.78
C PRO A 2 -12.51 -14.93 -9.27
N SER A 3 -13.28 -13.95 -9.74
CA SER A 3 -13.26 -13.50 -11.13
C SER A 3 -12.46 -12.20 -11.30
N ALA A 4 -12.12 -11.57 -10.18
CA ALA A 4 -11.27 -10.38 -10.12
C ALA A 4 -10.33 -10.43 -8.92
N LEU A 5 -9.14 -9.82 -9.10
CA LEU A 5 -8.15 -9.55 -8.05
C LEU A 5 -8.06 -8.06 -7.83
N VAL A 6 -8.17 -7.65 -6.58
CA VAL A 6 -7.97 -6.27 -6.14
C VAL A 6 -6.70 -6.20 -5.29
N PHE A 7 -5.73 -5.44 -5.73
CA PHE A 7 -4.42 -5.34 -5.11
C PHE A 7 -4.30 -4.07 -4.28
N ASP A 8 -3.78 -4.19 -3.07
CA ASP A 8 -3.10 -3.06 -2.45
C ASP A 8 -1.85 -2.68 -3.25
N ALA A 9 -1.40 -1.44 -3.12
CA ALA A 9 -0.25 -0.94 -3.89
C ALA A 9 1.05 -0.91 -3.07
N TYR A 10 1.08 -0.07 -2.02
CA TYR A 10 2.29 0.23 -1.23
C TYR A 10 2.67 -0.90 -0.27
N GLY A 11 3.81 -1.53 -0.52
CA GLY A 11 4.28 -2.73 0.20
C GLY A 11 3.79 -4.04 -0.43
N THR A 12 2.82 -3.98 -1.35
CA THR A 12 2.26 -5.16 -2.03
C THR A 12 2.81 -5.31 -3.45
N LEU A 13 2.58 -4.33 -4.31
CA LEU A 13 3.15 -4.27 -5.66
C LEU A 13 4.44 -3.46 -5.68
N PHE A 14 4.47 -2.33 -4.98
CA PHE A 14 5.59 -1.39 -4.91
C PHE A 14 6.31 -1.51 -3.56
N ASP A 15 7.63 -1.68 -3.61
CA ASP A 15 8.47 -1.81 -2.42
C ASP A 15 8.72 -0.46 -1.76
N VAL A 16 8.04 -0.23 -0.65
CA VAL A 16 8.17 1.00 0.16
C VAL A 16 9.53 1.15 0.84
N HIS A 17 10.31 0.07 0.92
CA HIS A 17 11.65 0.10 1.50
C HIS A 17 12.74 0.38 0.45
N SER A 18 12.40 0.42 -0.85
CA SER A 18 13.34 0.78 -1.92
C SER A 18 13.95 2.19 -1.73
N VAL A 19 13.28 3.08 -0.98
CA VAL A 19 13.80 4.41 -0.62
C VAL A 19 14.91 4.39 0.43
N GLN A 20 15.16 3.25 1.11
CA GLN A 20 16.12 3.15 2.21
C GLN A 20 17.53 3.57 1.80
N SER A 21 17.99 3.15 0.64
CA SER A 21 19.31 3.51 0.12
C SER A 21 19.44 5.01 -0.11
N ARG A 22 18.35 5.66 -0.57
CA ARG A 22 18.32 7.10 -0.75
C ARG A 22 18.32 7.84 0.58
N CYS A 23 17.55 7.36 1.57
CA CYS A 23 17.62 7.88 2.94
C CYS A 23 19.05 7.81 3.48
N ASP A 24 19.73 6.67 3.29
CA ASP A 24 21.10 6.48 3.78
C ASP A 24 22.12 7.39 3.08
N SER A 25 21.94 7.65 1.78
CA SER A 25 22.80 8.59 1.05
C SER A 25 22.66 10.04 1.52
N LEU A 26 21.50 10.44 2.03
CA LEU A 26 21.24 11.78 2.55
C LEU A 26 21.63 11.95 4.03
N TRP A 27 21.51 10.88 4.81
CA TRP A 27 21.92 10.80 6.22
C TRP A 27 22.62 9.47 6.48
N PRO A 28 23.95 9.38 6.29
CA PRO A 28 24.71 8.13 6.39
C PRO A 28 24.50 7.39 7.72
N GLY A 29 24.22 6.10 7.65
CA GLY A 29 23.96 5.22 8.79
C GLY A 29 22.55 5.36 9.39
N LYS A 30 21.66 6.18 8.80
CA LYS A 30 20.28 6.38 9.27
C LYS A 30 19.21 5.84 8.34
N GLY A 31 19.58 5.34 7.17
CA GLY A 31 18.63 4.97 6.11
C GLY A 31 17.56 3.99 6.55
N ALA A 32 17.93 2.87 7.17
CA ALA A 32 16.98 1.87 7.64
C ALA A 32 16.04 2.43 8.73
N GLN A 33 16.61 3.11 9.74
CA GLN A 33 15.84 3.66 10.85
C GLN A 33 14.87 4.73 10.38
N LEU A 34 15.29 5.62 9.48
CA LEU A 34 14.45 6.67 8.91
C LEU A 34 13.32 6.06 8.07
N SER A 35 13.63 5.15 7.15
CA SER A 35 12.63 4.51 6.29
C SER A 35 11.58 3.75 7.09
N GLN A 36 11.97 3.01 8.12
CA GLN A 36 11.03 2.27 8.98
C GLN A 36 10.13 3.22 9.78
N LEU A 37 10.69 4.24 10.43
CA LEU A 37 9.92 5.20 11.20
C LEU A 37 8.99 6.02 10.31
N TRP A 38 9.47 6.44 9.14
CA TRP A 38 8.66 7.14 8.14
C TRP A 38 7.42 6.32 7.76
N ARG A 39 7.63 5.05 7.37
CA ARG A 39 6.51 4.15 7.01
C ARG A 39 5.55 3.92 8.17
N ALA A 40 6.05 3.69 9.38
CA ALA A 40 5.21 3.50 10.56
C ALA A 40 4.32 4.72 10.83
N LYS A 41 4.89 5.92 10.79
CA LYS A 41 4.14 7.18 11.01
C LYS A 41 3.20 7.50 9.87
N GLN A 42 3.54 7.17 8.64
CA GLN A 42 2.66 7.33 7.49
C GLN A 42 1.37 6.52 7.68
N LEU A 43 1.45 5.25 8.08
CA LEU A 43 0.29 4.41 8.38
C LEU A 43 -0.48 4.92 9.60
N GLU A 44 0.20 5.19 10.71
CA GLU A 44 -0.43 5.72 11.93
C GLU A 44 -1.25 6.99 11.63
N TYR A 45 -0.70 7.92 10.84
CA TYR A 45 -1.38 9.15 10.48
C TYR A 45 -2.61 8.93 9.61
N THR A 46 -2.61 7.93 8.71
CA THR A 46 -3.82 7.59 7.94
C THR A 46 -4.96 7.15 8.86
N TRP A 47 -4.65 6.28 9.84
CA TRP A 47 -5.65 5.79 10.78
C TRP A 47 -6.17 6.87 11.72
N LEU A 48 -5.27 7.64 12.33
CA LEU A 48 -5.65 8.73 13.23
C LEU A 48 -6.49 9.79 12.51
N ARG A 49 -6.12 10.20 11.29
CA ARG A 49 -6.89 11.16 10.51
C ARG A 49 -8.28 10.65 10.14
N SER A 50 -8.40 9.36 9.82
CA SER A 50 -9.71 8.73 9.58
C SER A 50 -10.58 8.76 10.83
N LEU A 51 -10.04 8.36 11.99
CA LEU A 51 -10.74 8.39 13.27
C LEU A 51 -11.15 9.81 13.70
N MET A 52 -10.29 10.79 13.48
CA MET A 52 -10.57 12.20 13.76
C MET A 52 -11.49 12.86 12.72
N ARG A 53 -11.81 12.15 11.59
CA ARG A 53 -12.52 12.72 10.44
C ARG A 53 -11.84 13.97 9.87
N HIS A 54 -10.52 13.97 9.89
CA HIS A 54 -9.66 15.08 9.46
C HIS A 54 -8.70 14.62 8.36
N TYR A 55 -9.29 14.30 7.22
CA TYR A 55 -8.58 13.80 6.06
C TYR A 55 -7.55 14.82 5.52
N ALA A 56 -6.46 14.31 5.02
CA ALA A 56 -5.51 15.01 4.15
C ALA A 56 -5.08 14.03 3.04
N PRO A 57 -4.71 14.48 1.84
CA PRO A 57 -4.20 13.60 0.79
C PRO A 57 -2.97 12.79 1.25
N PHE A 58 -2.80 11.60 0.69
CA PHE A 58 -1.70 10.71 1.10
C PHE A 58 -0.32 11.31 0.86
N SER A 59 -0.16 12.16 -0.16
CA SER A 59 1.06 12.93 -0.41
C SER A 59 1.41 13.83 0.79
N GLN A 60 0.42 14.54 1.34
CA GLN A 60 0.62 15.38 2.53
C GLN A 60 0.90 14.54 3.78
N VAL A 61 0.21 13.41 3.95
CA VAL A 61 0.47 12.46 5.05
C VAL A 61 1.89 11.91 4.96
N THR A 62 2.34 11.57 3.75
CA THR A 62 3.69 11.07 3.48
C THR A 62 4.75 12.09 3.86
N ARG A 63 4.57 13.38 3.50
CA ARG A 63 5.46 14.48 3.89
C ARG A 63 5.51 14.64 5.41
N HIS A 64 4.36 14.81 6.06
CA HIS A 64 4.30 15.02 7.51
C HIS A 64 4.92 13.86 8.30
N ALA A 65 4.75 12.63 7.81
CA ALA A 65 5.38 11.45 8.43
C ALA A 65 6.91 11.46 8.28
N LEU A 66 7.43 11.91 7.13
CA LEU A 66 8.86 12.07 6.90
C LEU A 66 9.45 13.15 7.81
N GLU A 67 8.81 14.31 7.88
CA GLU A 67 9.24 15.42 8.75
C GLU A 67 9.28 14.98 10.22
N PHE A 68 8.21 14.27 10.68
CA PHE A 68 8.19 13.70 12.02
C PHE A 68 9.37 12.73 12.25
N ALA A 69 9.61 11.83 11.29
CA ALA A 69 10.67 10.83 11.41
C ALA A 69 12.06 11.51 11.48
N CYS A 70 12.30 12.53 10.65
CA CYS A 70 13.53 13.31 10.70
C CYS A 70 13.70 13.99 12.06
N MET A 71 12.68 14.68 12.56
CA MET A 71 12.74 15.34 13.90
C MET A 71 13.01 14.33 15.01
N SER A 72 12.30 13.18 14.99
CA SER A 72 12.47 12.14 16.02
C SER A 72 13.88 11.54 16.05
N LEU A 73 14.56 11.54 14.92
CA LEU A 73 15.93 11.04 14.79
C LEU A 73 16.99 12.13 14.90
N ALA A 74 16.59 13.34 15.26
CA ALA A 74 17.44 14.54 15.35
C ALA A 74 18.20 14.83 14.03
N LEU A 75 17.53 14.55 12.88
CA LEU A 75 18.03 14.88 11.55
C LEU A 75 17.57 16.28 11.13
N SER A 76 18.39 16.98 10.34
CA SER A 76 18.01 18.30 9.84
C SER A 76 16.81 18.24 8.89
N LEU A 77 15.84 19.13 9.08
CA LEU A 77 14.76 19.37 8.13
C LEU A 77 15.28 20.27 7.00
N ASP A 78 15.99 19.66 6.06
CA ASP A 78 16.45 20.30 4.83
C ASP A 78 15.40 20.06 3.74
N GLU A 79 14.79 21.14 3.26
CA GLU A 79 13.69 21.05 2.30
C GLU A 79 14.10 20.31 1.02
N LEU A 80 15.31 20.51 0.54
CA LEU A 80 15.81 19.82 -0.65
C LEU A 80 15.91 18.30 -0.44
N LYS A 81 16.33 17.88 0.76
CA LYS A 81 16.38 16.46 1.11
C LYS A 81 14.98 15.87 1.26
N ILE A 82 14.06 16.60 1.88
CA ILE A 82 12.65 16.19 2.01
C ILE A 82 12.04 16.00 0.63
N GLU A 83 12.12 16.98 -0.25
CA GLU A 83 11.62 16.89 -1.63
C GLU A 83 12.25 15.73 -2.40
N THR A 84 13.56 15.53 -2.25
CA THR A 84 14.26 14.39 -2.87
C THR A 84 13.63 13.06 -2.48
N LEU A 85 13.35 12.83 -1.19
CA LEU A 85 12.74 11.59 -0.72
C LEU A 85 11.28 11.45 -1.14
N LEU A 86 10.52 12.54 -1.15
CA LEU A 86 9.15 12.52 -1.67
C LEU A 86 9.11 12.16 -3.15
N HIS A 87 10.06 12.66 -3.95
CA HIS A 87 10.23 12.27 -5.34
C HIS A 87 10.59 10.78 -5.52
N GLU A 88 11.43 10.20 -4.65
CA GLU A 88 11.71 8.76 -4.67
C GLU A 88 10.45 7.94 -4.38
N TYR A 89 9.55 8.44 -3.54
CA TYR A 89 8.29 7.76 -3.26
C TYR A 89 7.34 7.69 -4.48
N LEU A 90 7.55 8.55 -5.48
CA LEU A 90 6.85 8.50 -6.76
C LEU A 90 7.49 7.52 -7.77
N ARG A 91 8.61 6.85 -7.38
CA ARG A 91 9.40 5.97 -8.25
C ARG A 91 9.76 4.65 -7.55
N LEU A 92 8.93 4.24 -6.60
CA LEU A 92 9.15 2.98 -5.89
C LEU A 92 9.33 1.82 -6.87
N ALA A 93 10.30 0.96 -6.61
CA ALA A 93 10.50 -0.26 -7.39
C ALA A 93 9.33 -1.24 -7.18
N LEU A 94 8.99 -2.00 -8.21
CA LEU A 94 8.15 -3.19 -8.04
C LEU A 94 8.94 -4.26 -7.28
N TYR A 95 8.24 -5.09 -6.51
CA TYR A 95 8.84 -6.33 -6.03
C TYR A 95 9.23 -7.22 -7.22
N PRO A 96 10.33 -7.99 -7.12
CA PRO A 96 10.92 -8.70 -8.27
C PRO A 96 9.97 -9.63 -9.01
N GLU A 97 9.06 -10.28 -8.27
CA GLU A 97 8.12 -11.26 -8.81
C GLU A 97 6.89 -10.64 -9.51
N VAL A 98 6.58 -9.37 -9.23
CA VAL A 98 5.29 -8.74 -9.61
C VAL A 98 5.06 -8.77 -11.12
N LEU A 99 6.04 -8.38 -11.93
CA LEU A 99 5.85 -8.33 -13.39
C LEU A 99 5.56 -9.71 -13.98
N ALA A 100 6.25 -10.75 -13.49
CA ALA A 100 6.08 -12.11 -13.98
C ALA A 100 4.72 -12.69 -13.51
N ALA A 101 4.39 -12.52 -12.23
CA ALA A 101 3.13 -12.97 -11.67
C ALA A 101 1.93 -12.33 -12.38
N MET A 102 1.97 -11.01 -12.57
CA MET A 102 0.87 -10.26 -13.21
C MET A 102 0.63 -10.67 -14.67
N LYS A 103 1.65 -11.16 -15.39
CA LYS A 103 1.46 -11.70 -16.75
C LYS A 103 0.69 -13.00 -16.78
N ASN A 104 0.80 -13.81 -15.73
CA ASN A 104 0.16 -15.13 -15.65
C ASN A 104 -1.28 -15.07 -15.13
N LEU A 105 -1.66 -14.00 -14.45
CA LEU A 105 -3.00 -13.80 -13.91
C LEU A 105 -3.99 -13.42 -15.03
N LYS A 106 -5.02 -14.24 -15.23
CA LYS A 106 -6.06 -14.04 -16.26
C LYS A 106 -7.31 -13.31 -15.74
N ALA A 107 -7.46 -13.19 -14.42
CA ALA A 107 -8.58 -12.50 -13.81
C ALA A 107 -8.53 -10.99 -14.08
N ARG A 108 -9.65 -10.30 -13.98
CA ARG A 108 -9.70 -8.83 -13.96
C ARG A 108 -8.85 -8.30 -12.79
N ARG A 109 -8.21 -7.16 -12.98
CA ARG A 109 -7.25 -6.62 -12.03
C ARG A 109 -7.55 -5.16 -11.70
N ALA A 110 -7.64 -4.85 -10.43
CA ALA A 110 -7.75 -3.47 -9.99
C ALA A 110 -6.76 -3.18 -8.85
N ILE A 111 -6.41 -1.91 -8.69
CA ILE A 111 -5.73 -1.40 -7.49
C ILE A 111 -6.78 -0.76 -6.59
N LEU A 112 -6.66 -0.98 -5.28
CA LEU A 112 -7.34 -0.22 -4.24
C LEU A 112 -6.28 0.26 -3.24
N THR A 113 -6.06 1.58 -3.17
CA THR A 113 -4.91 2.14 -2.47
C THR A 113 -5.24 3.32 -1.57
N ASN A 114 -4.47 3.48 -0.49
CA ASN A 114 -4.45 4.70 0.31
C ASN A 114 -3.77 5.88 -0.43
N GLY A 115 -2.98 5.58 -1.47
CA GLY A 115 -2.31 6.61 -2.26
C GLY A 115 -3.28 7.56 -2.94
N SER A 116 -3.03 8.87 -2.82
CA SER A 116 -3.73 9.88 -3.60
C SER A 116 -3.34 9.79 -5.09
N PRO A 117 -4.18 10.28 -6.02
CA PRO A 117 -3.90 10.16 -7.46
C PRO A 117 -2.52 10.69 -7.88
N ASP A 118 -2.08 11.81 -7.32
CA ASP A 118 -0.76 12.40 -7.56
C ASP A 118 0.42 11.48 -7.18
N MET A 119 0.18 10.49 -6.32
CA MET A 119 1.18 9.52 -5.90
C MET A 119 1.07 8.17 -6.60
N ILE A 120 -0.14 7.66 -6.83
CA ILE A 120 -0.31 6.32 -7.41
C ILE A 120 -0.21 6.33 -8.93
N ASP A 121 -0.72 7.36 -9.61
CA ASP A 121 -0.74 7.41 -11.07
C ASP A 121 0.67 7.38 -11.68
N PRO A 122 1.69 8.12 -11.17
CA PRO A 122 3.06 8.01 -11.65
C PRO A 122 3.66 6.61 -11.47
N LEU A 123 3.37 5.94 -10.35
CA LEU A 123 3.88 4.59 -10.09
C LEU A 123 3.28 3.58 -11.08
N VAL A 124 1.98 3.65 -11.31
CA VAL A 124 1.30 2.76 -12.29
C VAL A 124 1.82 3.03 -13.70
N ALA A 125 1.93 4.30 -14.10
CA ALA A 125 2.39 4.68 -15.44
C ALA A 125 3.82 4.18 -15.74
N GLN A 126 4.70 4.16 -14.73
CA GLN A 126 6.09 3.71 -14.89
C GLN A 126 6.27 2.20 -14.75
N SER A 127 5.30 1.49 -14.16
CA SER A 127 5.43 0.07 -13.79
C SER A 127 5.36 -0.90 -14.98
N GLY A 128 4.79 -0.47 -16.11
CA GLY A 128 4.44 -1.35 -17.22
C GLY A 128 3.26 -2.30 -16.94
N LEU A 129 2.59 -2.13 -15.80
CA LEU A 129 1.40 -2.89 -15.43
C LEU A 129 0.12 -2.21 -15.98
N THR A 130 -0.89 -3.02 -16.25
CA THR A 130 -2.21 -2.56 -16.67
C THR A 130 -3.28 -3.06 -15.73
N PHE A 131 -4.25 -2.20 -15.41
CA PHE A 131 -5.36 -2.49 -14.52
C PHE A 131 -6.67 -2.06 -15.15
N ASP A 132 -7.75 -2.78 -14.85
CA ASP A 132 -9.12 -2.40 -15.22
C ASP A 132 -9.60 -1.16 -14.46
N ALA A 133 -9.08 -0.95 -13.25
CA ALA A 133 -9.33 0.23 -12.43
C ALA A 133 -8.19 0.50 -11.45
N VAL A 134 -7.92 1.79 -11.19
CA VAL A 134 -7.04 2.26 -10.11
C VAL A 134 -7.89 3.12 -9.17
N LEU A 135 -8.13 2.60 -7.97
CA LEU A 135 -9.08 3.17 -7.01
C LEU A 135 -8.34 3.77 -5.84
N SER A 136 -8.43 5.08 -5.70
CA SER A 136 -7.86 5.81 -4.58
C SER A 136 -8.93 6.11 -3.53
N VAL A 137 -8.57 5.97 -2.26
CA VAL A 137 -9.40 6.38 -1.12
C VAL A 137 -9.66 7.89 -1.09
N ASP A 138 -8.92 8.66 -1.90
CA ASP A 138 -9.06 10.11 -1.95
C ASP A 138 -10.48 10.57 -2.31
N THR A 139 -11.23 9.74 -3.05
CA THR A 139 -12.64 10.00 -3.39
C THR A 139 -13.57 9.95 -2.17
N LEU A 140 -13.27 9.13 -1.17
CA LEU A 140 -14.07 8.95 0.05
C LEU A 140 -13.58 9.81 1.22
N LYS A 141 -12.35 10.33 1.15
CA LYS A 141 -11.72 11.08 2.24
C LYS A 141 -11.62 10.30 3.56
N VAL A 142 -11.46 8.98 3.45
CA VAL A 142 -11.22 8.06 4.56
C VAL A 142 -10.27 6.96 4.09
N TYR A 143 -9.40 6.51 4.98
CA TYR A 143 -8.36 5.52 4.69
C TYR A 143 -8.79 4.10 5.03
N LYS A 144 -8.16 3.10 4.39
CA LYS A 144 -8.21 1.71 4.86
C LYS A 144 -7.79 1.65 6.35
N PRO A 145 -8.36 0.75 7.14
CA PRO A 145 -9.27 -0.34 6.78
C PRO A 145 -10.77 0.01 6.92
N ALA A 146 -11.20 1.24 6.71
CA ALA A 146 -12.61 1.59 6.76
C ALA A 146 -13.42 0.78 5.72
N PRO A 147 -14.56 0.14 6.09
CA PRO A 147 -15.29 -0.79 5.23
C PRO A 147 -15.74 -0.17 3.90
N GLU A 148 -16.13 1.10 3.89
CA GLU A 148 -16.56 1.85 2.71
C GLU A 148 -15.46 1.94 1.64
N VAL A 149 -14.19 1.82 2.03
CA VAL A 149 -13.07 1.80 1.08
C VAL A 149 -13.09 0.53 0.23
N TYR A 150 -13.37 -0.62 0.83
CA TYR A 150 -13.44 -1.89 0.08
C TYR A 150 -14.66 -1.95 -0.83
N GLN A 151 -15.74 -1.23 -0.49
CA GLN A 151 -16.92 -1.09 -1.33
C GLN A 151 -16.60 -0.45 -2.69
N LEU A 152 -15.62 0.45 -2.77
CA LEU A 152 -15.18 1.04 -4.05
C LEU A 152 -14.83 -0.03 -5.10
N ALA A 153 -14.21 -1.14 -4.69
CA ALA A 153 -13.85 -2.21 -5.61
C ALA A 153 -15.08 -2.94 -6.13
N VAL A 154 -16.08 -3.20 -5.30
CA VAL A 154 -17.34 -3.81 -5.68
C VAL A 154 -18.06 -2.94 -6.71
N ASP A 155 -18.15 -1.65 -6.45
CA ASP A 155 -18.86 -0.68 -7.28
C ASP A 155 -18.16 -0.48 -8.65
N ALA A 156 -16.84 -0.33 -8.63
CA ALA A 156 -16.05 -0.12 -9.85
C ALA A 156 -16.02 -1.35 -10.76
N LEU A 157 -15.85 -2.54 -10.16
CA LEU A 157 -15.82 -3.79 -10.92
C LEU A 157 -17.21 -4.29 -11.30
N LYS A 158 -18.26 -3.76 -10.66
CA LYS A 158 -19.66 -4.19 -10.83
C LYS A 158 -19.83 -5.70 -10.62
N MET A 159 -19.19 -6.20 -9.57
CA MET A 159 -19.19 -7.63 -9.20
C MET A 159 -19.57 -7.80 -7.73
N PRO A 160 -20.26 -8.88 -7.37
CA PRO A 160 -20.50 -9.20 -5.97
C PRO A 160 -19.17 -9.52 -5.27
N LYS A 161 -19.05 -9.16 -4.00
CA LYS A 161 -17.81 -9.27 -3.23
C LYS A 161 -17.27 -10.71 -3.16
N GLU A 162 -18.14 -11.72 -3.24
CA GLU A 162 -17.78 -13.15 -3.25
C GLU A 162 -17.04 -13.59 -4.53
N LYS A 163 -17.00 -12.71 -5.55
CA LYS A 163 -16.26 -12.91 -6.81
C LYS A 163 -14.98 -12.10 -6.87
N ILE A 164 -14.65 -11.38 -5.80
CA ILE A 164 -13.47 -10.55 -5.69
C ILE A 164 -12.54 -11.15 -4.63
N ALA A 165 -11.28 -11.38 -4.98
CA ALA A 165 -10.24 -11.63 -4.02
C ALA A 165 -9.40 -10.37 -3.81
N PHE A 166 -9.04 -10.10 -2.56
CA PHE A 166 -8.19 -8.99 -2.17
C PHE A 166 -6.77 -9.49 -1.85
N VAL A 167 -5.77 -8.77 -2.33
CA VAL A 167 -4.36 -9.15 -2.22
C VAL A 167 -3.59 -8.02 -1.55
N SER A 168 -3.01 -8.29 -0.39
CA SER A 168 -2.18 -7.31 0.33
C SER A 168 -1.04 -7.97 1.09
N SER A 169 0.11 -7.29 1.16
CA SER A 169 1.21 -7.68 2.06
C SER A 169 1.06 -7.05 3.45
N ASN A 170 0.22 -6.03 3.59
CA ASN A 170 -0.07 -5.40 4.86
C ASN A 170 -1.13 -6.24 5.61
N CYS A 171 -0.75 -6.92 6.71
CA CYS A 171 -1.65 -7.80 7.42
C CYS A 171 -2.94 -7.10 7.88
N TRP A 172 -2.83 -5.90 8.44
CA TRP A 172 -3.96 -5.08 8.87
C TRP A 172 -4.95 -4.77 7.72
N ASP A 173 -4.47 -4.57 6.48
CA ASP A 173 -5.30 -4.30 5.30
C ASP A 173 -5.95 -5.60 4.80
N ALA A 174 -5.21 -6.70 4.79
CA ALA A 174 -5.73 -8.04 4.51
C ALA A 174 -6.88 -8.40 5.45
N LEU A 175 -6.71 -8.17 6.76
CA LEU A 175 -7.75 -8.43 7.76
C LEU A 175 -8.93 -7.44 7.66
N GLY A 176 -8.69 -6.19 7.29
CA GLY A 176 -9.75 -5.22 6.99
C GLY A 176 -10.60 -5.67 5.81
N ALA A 177 -9.98 -6.10 4.72
CA ALA A 177 -10.67 -6.67 3.55
C ALA A 177 -11.43 -7.96 3.90
N LYS A 178 -10.86 -8.81 4.77
CA LYS A 178 -11.54 -10.02 5.28
C LYS A 178 -12.77 -9.67 6.10
N SER A 179 -12.67 -8.70 6.97
CA SER A 179 -13.80 -8.23 7.78
C SER A 179 -14.93 -7.64 6.92
N PHE A 180 -14.62 -7.04 5.78
CA PHE A 180 -15.59 -6.57 4.79
C PHE A 180 -16.27 -7.73 4.06
N GLY A 181 -15.61 -8.87 3.91
CA GLY A 181 -16.15 -10.11 3.33
C GLY A 181 -15.55 -10.52 1.99
N PHE A 182 -14.37 -10.03 1.63
CA PHE A 182 -13.61 -10.55 0.51
C PHE A 182 -12.94 -11.89 0.84
N GLU A 183 -12.65 -12.69 -0.21
CA GLU A 183 -11.60 -13.71 -0.16
C GLU A 183 -10.25 -13.00 -0.13
N VAL A 184 -9.32 -13.41 0.76
CA VAL A 184 -8.10 -12.64 1.02
C VAL A 184 -6.85 -13.50 0.87
N TYR A 185 -5.91 -12.99 0.08
CA TYR A 185 -4.53 -13.45 0.00
C TYR A 185 -3.63 -12.46 0.75
N TRP A 186 -3.01 -12.92 1.82
CA TRP A 186 -1.98 -12.16 2.51
C TRP A 186 -0.59 -12.59 2.02
N ILE A 187 0.14 -11.66 1.37
CA ILE A 187 1.51 -11.91 0.92
C ILE A 187 2.47 -11.64 2.07
N ASN A 188 2.83 -12.69 2.78
CA ASN A 188 3.70 -12.63 3.96
C ASN A 188 5.16 -12.93 3.61
N ARG A 189 5.82 -12.02 2.90
CA ARG A 189 7.23 -12.18 2.46
C ARG A 189 8.19 -12.36 3.64
N GLY A 190 7.95 -11.68 4.74
CA GLY A 190 8.82 -11.66 5.92
C GLY A 190 8.54 -12.76 6.95
N GLY A 191 7.51 -13.58 6.78
CA GLY A 191 7.14 -14.61 7.75
C GLY A 191 6.64 -14.05 9.09
N ALA A 192 6.01 -12.87 9.08
CA ALA A 192 5.46 -12.24 10.29
C ALA A 192 4.27 -13.04 10.85
N PRO A 193 3.97 -12.95 12.16
CA PRO A 193 2.72 -13.47 12.69
C PRO A 193 1.51 -12.71 12.16
N VAL A 194 0.35 -13.37 12.12
CA VAL A 194 -0.92 -12.70 11.80
C VAL A 194 -1.31 -11.75 12.93
N ASP A 195 -1.76 -10.54 12.58
CA ASP A 195 -2.28 -9.58 13.57
C ASP A 195 -3.52 -10.11 14.29
N HIS A 196 -3.63 -9.88 15.60
CA HIS A 196 -4.73 -10.35 16.43
C HIS A 196 -5.94 -9.41 16.37
N LEU A 197 -6.55 -9.25 15.17
CA LEU A 197 -7.69 -8.37 14.93
C LEU A 197 -9.04 -9.12 14.80
N GLY A 198 -9.08 -10.39 15.22
CA GLY A 198 -10.32 -11.19 15.23
C GLY A 198 -10.65 -11.86 13.89
N PHE A 199 -9.82 -11.73 12.88
CA PHE A 199 -9.96 -12.34 11.55
C PHE A 199 -8.70 -13.11 11.17
N GLN A 200 -8.82 -13.97 10.15
CA GLN A 200 -7.69 -14.68 9.55
C GLN A 200 -7.77 -14.52 8.03
N PRO A 201 -6.64 -14.36 7.31
CA PRO A 201 -6.63 -14.43 5.86
C PRO A 201 -7.09 -15.81 5.39
N ASP A 202 -7.72 -15.91 4.21
CA ASP A 202 -8.07 -17.21 3.62
C ASP A 202 -6.83 -17.93 3.11
N HIS A 203 -5.86 -17.18 2.58
CA HIS A 203 -4.62 -17.69 2.02
C HIS A 203 -3.44 -16.87 2.55
N ILE A 204 -2.38 -17.56 2.99
CA ILE A 204 -1.10 -16.96 3.35
C ILE A 204 -0.07 -17.48 2.36
N VAL A 205 0.48 -16.58 1.56
CA VAL A 205 1.49 -16.88 0.53
C VAL A 205 2.76 -16.06 0.78
N LYS A 206 3.89 -16.52 0.29
CA LYS A 206 5.16 -15.78 0.44
C LYS A 206 5.44 -14.83 -0.71
N SER A 207 4.78 -15.06 -1.85
CA SER A 207 5.05 -14.33 -3.08
C SER A 207 3.78 -14.24 -3.92
N LEU A 208 3.69 -13.23 -4.79
CA LEU A 208 2.54 -13.02 -5.66
C LEU A 208 2.37 -14.15 -6.70
N ASP A 209 3.45 -14.80 -7.11
CA ASP A 209 3.44 -15.91 -8.07
C ASP A 209 2.87 -17.23 -7.51
N GLU A 210 2.66 -17.32 -6.19
CA GLU A 210 1.94 -18.44 -5.57
C GLU A 210 0.40 -18.33 -5.71
N ILE A 211 -0.12 -17.18 -6.19
CA ILE A 211 -1.55 -17.01 -6.45
C ILE A 211 -1.89 -17.64 -7.80
N LEU A 212 -2.53 -18.80 -7.76
CA LEU A 212 -2.93 -19.58 -8.92
C LEU A 212 -4.46 -19.40 -9.16
N LEU A 213 -4.83 -18.62 -10.19
CA LEU A 213 -6.21 -18.35 -10.61
C LEU A 213 -6.38 -18.53 -12.11
#